data_c25e1a7162a9c88b0ac3284b21a1d16a
#
_entry.id   c25e1a7162a9c88b0ac3284b21a1d16a
#
_cell.length_a   1.000
_cell.length_b   1.000
_cell.length_c   1.000
_cell.angle_alpha   90.00
_cell.angle_beta   90.00
_cell.angle_gamma   90.00
#
_symmetry.space_group_name_H-M   'P 1'
#
loop_
_entity.id
_entity.type
_entity.pdbx_description
1 polymer ?
#
loop_
_entity_poly.entity_id
_entity_poly.type
_entity_poly.pdbx_seq_one_letter_code
_entity_poly.pdbx_strand_id
1 'polypeptide(L)'
;MLSDKQKEIILSTVPLLREGGVALTTHFYNRMFLHHPELKNLFNMGNQQSGKQQTALALAVLAYAENISNPAVLMPAVDLIGHKHTSLNIQPEQYDIVGTHLLASIKEVLQDLATEEVLDAWKVAYGQLAQLMIGHETKMYQDKEQTNGQWMGWKNFVVERKEKES
;
A
#
# COMPACT_ATOMS: atom_id res chain seq x y z
N MET A 1 -11.81 13.11 8.48
CA MET A 1 -11.66 12.09 9.54
C MET A 1 -12.84 11.13 9.47
N LEU A 2 -12.61 9.82 9.75
CA LEU A 2 -13.67 8.82 9.85
C LEU A 2 -14.66 9.18 10.97
N SER A 3 -15.96 9.12 10.67
CA SER A 3 -17.01 9.16 11.69
C SER A 3 -17.05 7.83 12.44
N ASP A 4 -17.69 7.82 13.62
CA ASP A 4 -17.82 6.57 14.39
C ASP A 4 -18.64 5.53 13.62
N LYS A 5 -19.69 5.95 12.89
CA LYS A 5 -20.44 5.07 11.98
C LYS A 5 -19.54 4.44 10.92
N GLN A 6 -18.64 5.20 10.29
CA GLN A 6 -17.71 4.65 9.30
C GLN A 6 -16.72 3.69 9.91
N LYS A 7 -16.22 3.95 11.14
CA LYS A 7 -15.37 2.99 11.87
C LYS A 7 -16.11 1.68 12.15
N GLU A 8 -17.36 1.73 12.60
CA GLU A 8 -18.20 0.54 12.81
C GLU A 8 -18.37 -0.26 11.50
N ILE A 9 -18.61 0.43 10.38
CA ILE A 9 -18.70 -0.21 9.06
C ILE A 9 -17.37 -0.90 8.71
N ILE A 10 -16.22 -0.24 8.88
CA ILE A 10 -14.92 -0.87 8.64
C ILE A 10 -14.73 -2.10 9.53
N LEU A 11 -15.03 -2.00 10.83
CA LEU A 11 -14.94 -3.14 11.76
C LEU A 11 -15.84 -4.30 11.34
N SER A 12 -17.03 -4.03 10.80
CA SER A 12 -17.94 -5.08 10.31
C SER A 12 -17.39 -5.85 9.12
N THR A 13 -16.42 -5.29 8.38
CA THR A 13 -15.77 -5.98 7.26
C THR A 13 -14.60 -6.88 7.68
N VAL A 14 -14.15 -6.81 8.93
CA VAL A 14 -13.01 -7.59 9.45
C VAL A 14 -13.17 -9.11 9.23
N PRO A 15 -14.34 -9.75 9.51
CA PRO A 15 -14.51 -11.18 9.22
C PRO A 15 -14.31 -11.52 7.73
N LEU A 16 -14.82 -10.68 6.82
CA LEU A 16 -14.67 -10.86 5.38
C LEU A 16 -13.21 -10.75 4.95
N LEU A 17 -12.46 -9.81 5.54
CA LEU A 17 -11.04 -9.65 5.26
C LEU A 17 -10.19 -10.81 5.78
N ARG A 18 -10.56 -11.41 6.92
CA ARG A 18 -9.88 -12.59 7.45
C ARG A 18 -10.03 -13.81 6.54
N GLU A 19 -11.20 -14.00 5.97
CA GLU A 19 -11.52 -15.15 5.11
C GLU A 19 -11.07 -14.92 3.67
N GLY A 20 -11.36 -13.73 3.12
CA GLY A 20 -11.22 -13.42 1.70
C GLY A 20 -10.10 -12.43 1.36
N GLY A 21 -9.32 -11.94 2.33
CA GLY A 21 -8.37 -10.84 2.10
C GLY A 21 -7.32 -11.15 1.04
N VAL A 22 -6.81 -12.39 0.98
CA VAL A 22 -5.82 -12.77 -0.05
C VAL A 22 -6.46 -12.84 -1.45
N ALA A 23 -7.71 -13.29 -1.56
CA ALA A 23 -8.44 -13.29 -2.82
C ALA A 23 -8.68 -11.84 -3.30
N LEU A 24 -9.09 -10.95 -2.39
CA LEU A 24 -9.26 -9.52 -2.68
C LEU A 24 -7.96 -8.88 -3.17
N THR A 25 -6.85 -9.11 -2.49
CA THR A 25 -5.57 -8.50 -2.86
C THR A 25 -4.97 -9.14 -4.12
N THR A 26 -5.25 -10.39 -4.41
CA THR A 26 -4.90 -11.03 -5.69
C THR A 26 -5.66 -10.35 -6.83
N HIS A 27 -6.97 -10.14 -6.67
CA HIS A 27 -7.79 -9.43 -7.64
C HIS A 27 -7.26 -8.00 -7.85
N PHE A 28 -6.97 -7.29 -6.75
CA PHE A 28 -6.42 -5.95 -6.78
C PHE A 28 -5.11 -5.85 -7.59
N TYR A 29 -4.12 -6.72 -7.34
CA TYR A 29 -2.87 -6.68 -8.09
C TYR A 29 -3.06 -7.00 -9.56
N ASN A 30 -3.88 -8.01 -9.89
CA ASN A 30 -4.20 -8.34 -11.27
C ASN A 30 -4.85 -7.16 -12.01
N ARG A 31 -5.82 -6.53 -11.36
CA ARG A 31 -6.50 -5.35 -11.89
C ARG A 31 -5.54 -4.18 -12.08
N MET A 32 -4.75 -3.87 -11.07
CA MET A 32 -3.80 -2.76 -11.11
C MET A 32 -2.77 -2.95 -12.23
N PHE A 33 -2.15 -4.12 -12.34
CA PHE A 33 -1.15 -4.40 -13.38
C PHE A 33 -1.72 -4.54 -14.79
N LEU A 34 -3.02 -4.79 -14.93
CA LEU A 34 -3.70 -4.76 -16.21
C LEU A 34 -3.82 -3.31 -16.72
N HIS A 35 -4.18 -2.38 -15.86
CA HIS A 35 -4.39 -0.98 -16.20
C HIS A 35 -3.10 -0.14 -16.15
N HIS A 36 -2.14 -0.54 -15.31
CA HIS A 36 -0.87 0.13 -15.07
C HIS A 36 0.31 -0.86 -15.16
N PRO A 37 0.62 -1.39 -16.37
CA PRO A 37 1.68 -2.38 -16.55
C PRO A 37 3.07 -1.87 -16.18
N GLU A 38 3.30 -0.55 -16.25
CA GLU A 38 4.55 0.12 -15.87
C GLU A 38 4.89 -0.07 -14.38
N LEU A 39 3.88 -0.22 -13.52
CA LEU A 39 4.07 -0.46 -12.09
C LEU A 39 4.74 -1.79 -11.78
N LYS A 40 4.72 -2.77 -12.70
CA LYS A 40 5.44 -4.03 -12.52
C LYS A 40 6.94 -3.83 -12.27
N ASN A 41 7.51 -2.72 -12.73
CA ASN A 41 8.90 -2.37 -12.49
C ASN A 41 9.20 -1.96 -11.04
N LEU A 42 8.17 -1.57 -10.28
CA LEU A 42 8.28 -1.18 -8.87
C LEU A 42 8.09 -2.37 -7.91
N PHE A 43 7.53 -3.48 -8.39
CA PHE A 43 7.21 -4.64 -7.57
C PHE A 43 8.17 -5.80 -7.80
N ASN A 44 8.47 -6.54 -6.73
CA ASN A 44 9.17 -7.81 -6.86
C ASN A 44 8.24 -8.86 -7.45
N MET A 45 8.40 -9.16 -8.74
CA MET A 45 7.53 -10.09 -9.46
C MET A 45 7.64 -11.54 -8.95
N GLY A 46 8.76 -11.94 -8.33
CA GLY A 46 8.86 -13.22 -7.63
C GLY A 46 7.93 -13.30 -6.42
N ASN A 47 7.81 -12.22 -5.65
CA ASN A 47 6.85 -12.13 -4.55
C ASN A 47 5.40 -12.08 -5.05
N GLN A 48 5.15 -11.52 -6.23
CA GLN A 48 3.85 -11.57 -6.88
C GLN A 48 3.48 -13.00 -7.31
N GLN A 49 4.39 -13.72 -7.95
CA GLN A 49 4.17 -15.09 -8.39
C GLN A 49 3.98 -16.08 -7.22
N SER A 50 4.69 -15.87 -6.12
CA SER A 50 4.60 -16.74 -4.94
C SER A 50 3.42 -16.41 -4.01
N GLY A 51 2.63 -15.36 -4.28
CA GLY A 51 1.53 -14.90 -3.44
C GLY A 51 1.95 -14.16 -2.16
N LYS A 52 3.27 -14.00 -1.91
CA LYS A 52 3.78 -13.32 -0.71
C LYS A 52 3.36 -11.86 -0.64
N GLN A 53 3.33 -11.17 -1.77
CA GLN A 53 2.93 -9.77 -1.84
C GLN A 53 1.44 -9.60 -1.54
N GLN A 54 0.59 -10.47 -2.09
CA GLN A 54 -0.85 -10.49 -1.86
C GLN A 54 -1.15 -10.74 -0.39
N THR A 55 -0.51 -11.75 0.20
CA THR A 55 -0.65 -12.05 1.62
C THR A 55 -0.20 -10.88 2.51
N ALA A 56 0.93 -10.26 2.20
CA ALA A 56 1.43 -9.11 2.97
C ALA A 56 0.45 -7.93 2.95
N LEU A 57 -0.11 -7.61 1.77
CA LEU A 57 -1.11 -6.55 1.66
C LEU A 57 -2.41 -6.91 2.39
N ALA A 58 -2.89 -8.15 2.25
CA ALA A 58 -4.09 -8.61 2.94
C ALA A 58 -3.97 -8.46 4.47
N LEU A 59 -2.82 -8.86 5.03
CA LEU A 59 -2.54 -8.71 6.47
C LEU A 59 -2.45 -7.24 6.88
N ALA A 60 -1.85 -6.38 6.07
CA ALA A 60 -1.76 -4.95 6.35
C ALA A 60 -3.14 -4.28 6.35
N VAL A 61 -4.00 -4.59 5.36
CA VAL A 61 -5.38 -4.09 5.27
C VAL A 61 -6.22 -4.59 6.44
N LEU A 62 -6.09 -5.87 6.80
CA LEU A 62 -6.77 -6.45 7.96
C LEU A 62 -6.35 -5.77 9.26
N ALA A 63 -5.04 -5.63 9.51
CA ALA A 63 -4.52 -4.96 10.70
C ALA A 63 -5.00 -3.51 10.79
N TYR A 64 -5.08 -2.80 9.66
CA TYR A 64 -5.61 -1.44 9.62
C TYR A 64 -7.09 -1.41 9.99
N ALA A 65 -7.92 -2.30 9.44
CA ALA A 65 -9.34 -2.41 9.77
C ALA A 65 -9.57 -2.74 11.25
N GLU A 66 -8.82 -3.69 11.80
CA GLU A 66 -8.91 -4.08 13.22
C GLU A 66 -8.54 -2.95 14.17
N ASN A 67 -7.63 -2.07 13.76
CA ASN A 67 -7.14 -0.95 14.58
C ASN A 67 -7.66 0.41 14.10
N ILE A 68 -8.78 0.45 13.38
CA ILE A 68 -9.30 1.68 12.76
C ILE A 68 -9.62 2.78 13.77
N SER A 69 -9.93 2.43 15.01
CA SER A 69 -10.17 3.37 16.10
C SER A 69 -8.91 3.91 16.76
N ASN A 70 -7.78 3.20 16.60
CA ASN A 70 -6.47 3.61 17.13
C ASN A 70 -5.34 3.21 16.18
N PRO A 71 -5.24 3.84 14.99
CA PRO A 71 -4.23 3.48 14.00
C PRO A 71 -2.78 3.78 14.46
N ALA A 72 -2.59 4.52 15.54
CA ALA A 72 -1.26 4.82 16.09
C ALA A 72 -0.49 3.55 16.49
N VAL A 73 -1.17 2.46 16.84
CA VAL A 73 -0.52 1.17 17.15
C VAL A 73 0.19 0.56 15.94
N LEU A 74 -0.12 1.00 14.74
CA LEU A 74 0.47 0.52 13.49
C LEU A 74 1.72 1.31 13.08
N MET A 75 2.13 2.34 13.82
CA MET A 75 3.29 3.17 13.46
C MET A 75 4.58 2.37 13.21
N PRO A 76 4.92 1.31 13.96
CA PRO A 76 6.09 0.48 13.62
C PRO A 76 5.99 -0.19 12.25
N ALA A 77 4.79 -0.62 11.83
CA ALA A 77 4.55 -1.18 10.50
C ALA A 77 4.59 -0.09 9.42
N VAL A 78 4.02 1.09 9.70
CA VAL A 78 4.07 2.27 8.82
C VAL A 78 5.53 2.66 8.55
N ASP A 79 6.38 2.69 9.57
CA ASP A 79 7.79 2.99 9.44
C ASP A 79 8.53 1.97 8.55
N LEU A 80 8.34 0.68 8.80
CA LEU A 80 8.93 -0.40 8.00
C LEU A 80 8.50 -0.32 6.53
N ILE A 81 7.22 -0.09 6.28
CA ILE A 81 6.67 0.06 4.92
C ILE A 81 7.23 1.32 4.28
N GLY A 82 7.30 2.45 5.00
CA GLY A 82 7.86 3.71 4.53
C GLY A 82 9.31 3.58 4.06
N HIS A 83 10.16 2.88 4.82
CA HIS A 83 11.52 2.58 4.38
C HIS A 83 11.57 1.82 3.06
N LYS A 84 10.69 0.83 2.89
CA LYS A 84 10.60 0.07 1.64
C LYS A 84 10.10 0.94 0.49
N HIS A 85 9.05 1.73 0.70
CA HIS A 85 8.50 2.63 -0.30
C HIS A 85 9.51 3.68 -0.75
N THR A 86 10.19 4.31 0.20
CA THR A 86 11.21 5.32 -0.13
C THR A 86 12.43 4.71 -0.84
N SER A 87 12.77 3.43 -0.60
CA SER A 87 13.81 2.72 -1.35
C SER A 87 13.43 2.44 -2.81
N LEU A 88 12.13 2.38 -3.10
CA LEU A 88 11.56 2.18 -4.43
C LEU A 88 11.14 3.49 -5.10
N ASN A 89 11.41 4.63 -4.47
CA ASN A 89 11.01 5.96 -4.93
C ASN A 89 9.49 6.09 -5.16
N ILE A 90 8.67 5.53 -4.26
CA ILE A 90 7.22 5.68 -4.31
C ILE A 90 6.85 7.14 -4.09
N GLN A 91 5.98 7.68 -4.95
CA GLN A 91 5.50 9.05 -4.93
C GLN A 91 4.00 9.10 -4.61
N PRO A 92 3.44 10.25 -4.22
CA PRO A 92 2.01 10.38 -3.88
C PRO A 92 1.05 9.87 -4.96
N GLU A 93 1.42 10.00 -6.24
CA GLU A 93 0.58 9.60 -7.38
C GLU A 93 0.30 8.08 -7.41
N GLN A 94 1.23 7.26 -6.91
CA GLN A 94 1.00 5.82 -6.81
C GLN A 94 -0.06 5.47 -5.77
N TYR A 95 -0.24 6.28 -4.73
CA TYR A 95 -1.32 6.09 -3.75
C TYR A 95 -2.70 6.30 -4.37
N ASP A 96 -2.86 7.25 -5.30
CA ASP A 96 -4.12 7.48 -6.01
C ASP A 96 -4.47 6.29 -6.91
N ILE A 97 -3.48 5.73 -7.60
CA ILE A 97 -3.65 4.51 -8.41
C ILE A 97 -4.06 3.33 -7.52
N VAL A 98 -3.33 3.10 -6.44
CA VAL A 98 -3.63 2.01 -5.48
C VAL A 98 -5.03 2.17 -4.90
N GLY A 99 -5.42 3.36 -4.46
CA GLY A 99 -6.74 3.64 -3.91
C GLY A 99 -7.86 3.35 -4.89
N THR A 100 -7.71 3.82 -6.13
CA THR A 100 -8.68 3.58 -7.21
C THR A 100 -8.89 2.09 -7.45
N HIS A 101 -7.80 1.33 -7.58
CA HIS A 101 -7.89 -0.09 -7.86
C HIS A 101 -8.31 -0.93 -6.64
N LEU A 102 -7.95 -0.51 -5.42
CA LEU A 102 -8.38 -1.19 -4.20
C LEU A 102 -9.90 -1.06 -4.00
N LEU A 103 -10.45 0.14 -4.13
CA LEU A 103 -11.89 0.37 -3.99
C LEU A 103 -12.70 -0.34 -5.08
N ALA A 104 -12.21 -0.32 -6.32
CA ALA A 104 -12.83 -1.10 -7.41
C ALA A 104 -12.80 -2.60 -7.11
N SER A 105 -11.69 -3.12 -6.58
CA SER A 105 -11.57 -4.53 -6.21
C SER A 105 -12.49 -4.92 -5.06
N ILE A 106 -12.67 -4.05 -4.06
CA ILE A 106 -13.65 -4.27 -2.99
C ILE A 106 -15.05 -4.42 -3.59
N LYS A 107 -15.44 -3.53 -4.50
CA LYS A 107 -16.73 -3.58 -5.18
C LYS A 107 -16.91 -4.85 -6.01
N GLU A 108 -15.91 -5.21 -6.79
CA GLU A 108 -15.96 -6.35 -7.71
C GLU A 108 -15.94 -7.70 -6.98
N VAL A 109 -15.22 -7.82 -5.88
CA VAL A 109 -15.08 -9.07 -5.10
C VAL A 109 -16.22 -9.25 -4.10
N LEU A 110 -16.63 -8.20 -3.39
CA LEU A 110 -17.68 -8.29 -2.37
C LEU A 110 -19.09 -8.15 -2.96
N GLN A 111 -19.24 -7.70 -4.21
CA GLN A 111 -20.53 -7.58 -4.92
C GLN A 111 -21.60 -6.87 -4.06
N ASP A 112 -22.69 -7.54 -3.74
CA ASP A 112 -23.82 -6.98 -2.97
C ASP A 112 -23.42 -6.56 -1.53
N LEU A 113 -22.36 -7.13 -0.98
CA LEU A 113 -21.84 -6.74 0.34
C LEU A 113 -21.05 -5.42 0.28
N ALA A 114 -20.58 -5.00 -0.90
CA ALA A 114 -19.93 -3.71 -1.13
C ALA A 114 -20.97 -2.60 -1.32
N THR A 115 -21.79 -2.36 -0.31
CA THR A 115 -22.78 -1.26 -0.34
C THR A 115 -22.11 0.09 -0.50
N GLU A 116 -22.85 1.12 -0.90
CA GLU A 116 -22.31 2.48 -1.02
C GLU A 116 -21.71 2.97 0.30
N GLU A 117 -22.33 2.64 1.44
CA GLU A 117 -21.81 2.99 2.76
C GLU A 117 -20.47 2.30 3.05
N VAL A 118 -20.30 1.03 2.66
CA VAL A 118 -19.03 0.29 2.81
C VAL A 118 -17.95 0.92 1.93
N LEU A 119 -18.26 1.22 0.68
CA LEU A 119 -17.31 1.83 -0.26
C LEU A 119 -16.91 3.25 0.19
N ASP A 120 -17.86 4.05 0.68
CA ASP A 120 -17.56 5.38 1.22
C ASP A 120 -16.67 5.29 2.47
N ALA A 121 -16.99 4.39 3.42
CA ALA A 121 -16.17 4.18 4.61
C ALA A 121 -14.74 3.77 4.24
N TRP A 122 -14.56 2.82 3.31
CA TRP A 122 -13.24 2.40 2.85
C TRP A 122 -12.50 3.48 2.07
N LYS A 123 -13.20 4.30 1.28
CA LYS A 123 -12.61 5.45 0.59
C LYS A 123 -12.02 6.45 1.58
N VAL A 124 -12.77 6.80 2.64
CA VAL A 124 -12.28 7.71 3.68
C VAL A 124 -11.14 7.07 4.47
N ALA A 125 -11.28 5.79 4.85
CA ALA A 125 -10.24 5.05 5.57
C ALA A 125 -8.93 4.97 4.77
N TYR A 126 -9.01 4.60 3.50
CA TYR A 126 -7.83 4.55 2.62
C TYR A 126 -7.20 5.94 2.47
N GLY A 127 -8.00 6.98 2.25
CA GLY A 127 -7.49 8.34 2.12
C GLY A 127 -6.71 8.81 3.36
N GLN A 128 -7.16 8.45 4.56
CA GLN A 128 -6.43 8.74 5.80
C GLN A 128 -5.12 7.97 5.90
N LEU A 129 -5.12 6.67 5.54
CA LEU A 129 -3.90 5.85 5.52
C LEU A 129 -2.90 6.39 4.50
N ALA A 130 -3.35 6.74 3.30
CA ALA A 130 -2.51 7.31 2.26
C ALA A 130 -1.87 8.63 2.72
N GLN A 131 -2.63 9.53 3.31
CA GLN A 131 -2.10 10.78 3.87
C GLN A 131 -1.06 10.55 4.97
N LEU A 132 -1.31 9.59 5.86
CA LEU A 132 -0.35 9.20 6.90
C LEU A 132 0.96 8.69 6.29
N MET A 133 0.87 7.78 5.32
CA MET A 133 2.03 7.21 4.63
C MET A 133 2.80 8.28 3.86
N ILE A 134 2.13 9.08 3.04
CA ILE A 134 2.73 10.15 2.25
C ILE A 134 3.45 11.16 3.16
N GLY A 135 2.81 11.56 4.27
CA GLY A 135 3.41 12.49 5.23
C GLY A 135 4.67 11.91 5.90
N HIS A 136 4.62 10.62 6.27
CA HIS A 136 5.75 9.91 6.85
C HIS A 136 6.92 9.76 5.85
N GLU A 137 6.63 9.34 4.63
CA GLU A 137 7.60 9.15 3.56
C GLU A 137 8.21 10.47 3.08
N THR A 138 7.41 11.54 3.01
CA THR A 138 7.92 12.89 2.70
C THR A 138 9.02 13.30 3.68
N LYS A 139 8.81 13.04 4.96
CA LYS A 139 9.83 13.31 5.98
C LYS A 139 11.08 12.46 5.77
N MET A 140 10.90 11.16 5.49
CA MET A 140 12.04 10.26 5.19
C MET A 140 12.83 10.71 3.96
N TYR A 141 12.16 11.22 2.93
CA TYR A 141 12.81 11.79 1.74
C TYR A 141 13.61 13.04 2.08
N GLN A 142 13.04 13.96 2.87
CA GLN A 142 13.73 15.18 3.33
C GLN A 142 14.96 14.86 4.16
N ASP A 143 14.86 13.89 5.08
CA ASP A 143 15.99 13.45 5.90
C ASP A 143 17.13 12.86 5.04
N LYS A 144 16.80 12.12 3.98
CA LYS A 144 17.78 11.61 3.01
C LYS A 144 18.48 12.72 2.23
N GLU A 145 17.74 13.72 1.78
CA GLU A 145 18.33 14.86 1.04
C GLU A 145 19.32 15.67 1.89
N GLN A 146 19.04 15.77 3.20
CA GLN A 146 19.90 16.48 4.14
C GLN A 146 21.13 15.67 4.57
N THR A 147 21.16 14.37 4.31
CA THR A 147 22.25 13.48 4.69
C THR A 147 23.36 13.50 3.62
N ASN A 148 24.58 13.84 4.03
CA ASN A 148 25.72 13.96 3.13
C ASN A 148 25.98 12.65 2.35
N GLY A 149 26.06 12.73 1.02
CA GLY A 149 26.29 11.57 0.15
C GLY A 149 25.03 10.77 -0.20
N GLN A 150 23.85 11.16 0.29
CA GLN A 150 22.58 10.56 -0.10
C GLN A 150 21.85 11.40 -1.17
N TRP A 151 20.87 10.80 -1.84
CA TRP A 151 20.04 11.46 -2.85
C TRP A 151 18.64 10.86 -2.89
N MET A 152 17.70 11.62 -3.45
CA MET A 152 16.36 11.13 -3.77
C MET A 152 16.30 10.53 -5.17
N GLY A 153 15.43 9.52 -5.34
CA GLY A 153 15.12 8.92 -6.63
C GLY A 153 16.30 8.15 -7.24
N TRP A 154 16.34 8.14 -8.56
CA TRP A 154 17.33 7.41 -9.32
C TRP A 154 18.54 8.28 -9.66
N LYS A 155 19.74 7.73 -9.55
CA LYS A 155 20.98 8.38 -9.92
C LYS A 155 21.80 7.48 -10.84
N ASN A 156 22.28 8.04 -11.94
CA ASN A 156 23.16 7.34 -12.87
C ASN A 156 24.59 7.34 -12.32
N PHE A 157 25.23 6.17 -12.38
CA PHE A 157 26.64 6.01 -12.07
C PHE A 157 27.37 5.49 -13.29
N VAL A 158 28.61 5.95 -13.49
CA VAL A 158 29.52 5.42 -14.49
C VAL A 158 30.28 4.26 -13.84
N VAL A 159 30.30 3.10 -14.50
CA VAL A 159 31.11 1.97 -14.06
C VAL A 159 32.54 2.20 -14.53
N GLU A 160 33.44 2.56 -13.61
CA GLU A 160 34.85 2.83 -13.93
C GLU A 160 35.66 1.55 -14.06
N ARG A 161 35.31 0.50 -13.33
CA ARG A 161 36.04 -0.77 -13.32
C ARG A 161 35.09 -1.95 -13.09
N LYS A 162 35.32 -3.04 -13.81
CA LYS A 162 34.61 -4.31 -13.62
C LYS A 162 35.63 -5.43 -13.54
N GLU A 163 35.67 -6.14 -12.40
CA GLU A 163 36.53 -7.28 -12.16
C GLU A 163 35.69 -8.54 -12.05
N LYS A 164 36.23 -9.67 -12.59
CA LYS A 164 35.61 -10.97 -12.42
C LYS A 164 36.04 -11.51 -11.07
N GLU A 165 35.07 -11.83 -10.21
CA GLU A 165 35.34 -12.56 -8.98
C GLU A 165 35.85 -13.99 -9.30
N SER A 166 36.87 -14.40 -8.57
CA SER A 166 37.52 -15.75 -8.71
C SER A 166 36.70 -16.82 -8.00
#